data_bd2f0c80beab270f6f2f90e639ea14fa
#
_entry.id   bd2f0c80beab270f6f2f90e639ea14fa
#
_cell.length_a   1.000
_cell.length_b   1.000
_cell.length_c   1.000
_cell.angle_alpha   90.00
_cell.angle_beta   90.00
_cell.angle_gamma   90.00
#
_symmetry.space_group_name_H-M   'P 1'
#
loop_
_entity.id
_entity.type
_entity.pdbx_description
1 polymer ?
#
loop_
_entity_poly.entity_id
_entity_poly.type
_entity_poly.pdbx_seq_one_letter_code
_entity_poly.pdbx_strand_id
1 'polypeptide(L)'
;MTASTSPGTPPVTLTPLLGFPEVQGGDNIAYMVLKGLQHNGIELIDGDILVVSSKIVSKAMGLSAPSARQADVVLSQTVRVVAERTTASGVTRIVESVAGPVMTAAGVDASNTADASTALLLPADPDAVAAEIRSGVQSGWATHAGDHLRLGVVLSDTAGRPWRIGQTDFALGAAGIQVLDDLRGSRDAYGRVLSVTERCVADEIAAAADLVKGKATGIPAAHVRGLSRHVLDIETASGARELVRTGPGDWFSFGAAEAVRAALGVVPGSPTASEVGIPSIELEEAAERAGRALRVALLTCPEASGQVDGNALALMAADEFTLGLAVARAAVALHGEGLPAATTRAATRALTMGKEPTVRPSARVVFR
;
A
#
# COMPACT_ATOMS: atom_id res chain seq x y z
N MET A 1 3.51 -34.26 -38.79
CA MET A 1 3.13 -33.41 -37.63
C MET A 1 3.52 -32.01 -37.98
N THR A 2 2.61 -31.22 -38.49
CA THR A 2 2.84 -29.79 -38.79
C THR A 2 2.75 -29.04 -37.46
N ALA A 3 3.84 -28.46 -37.01
CA ALA A 3 3.86 -27.56 -35.87
C ALA A 3 2.91 -26.37 -36.18
N SER A 4 1.81 -26.27 -35.44
CA SER A 4 0.96 -25.11 -35.43
C SER A 4 1.79 -23.96 -34.84
N THR A 5 2.29 -23.07 -35.69
CA THR A 5 2.84 -21.80 -35.28
C THR A 5 1.69 -20.96 -34.73
N SER A 6 1.60 -20.88 -33.38
CA SER A 6 0.78 -19.86 -32.75
C SER A 6 1.18 -18.50 -33.33
N PRO A 7 0.24 -17.59 -33.66
CA PRO A 7 0.60 -16.25 -34.12
C PRO A 7 1.50 -15.64 -33.06
N GLY A 8 2.74 -15.27 -33.46
CA GLY A 8 3.74 -14.77 -32.56
C GLY A 8 3.22 -13.55 -31.80
N THR A 9 3.43 -13.52 -30.48
CA THR A 9 3.13 -12.34 -29.67
C THR A 9 3.83 -11.13 -30.28
N PRO A 10 3.15 -10.03 -30.57
CA PRO A 10 3.79 -8.86 -31.16
C PRO A 10 4.91 -8.35 -30.24
N PRO A 11 5.98 -7.79 -30.82
CA PRO A 11 7.04 -7.20 -30.01
C PRO A 11 6.50 -6.04 -29.18
N VAL A 12 6.99 -5.92 -27.93
CA VAL A 12 6.71 -4.74 -27.10
C VAL A 12 7.71 -3.65 -27.44
N THR A 13 7.21 -2.47 -27.79
CA THR A 13 8.03 -1.30 -28.09
C THR A 13 7.79 -0.20 -27.05
N LEU A 14 8.87 0.40 -26.58
CA LEU A 14 8.90 1.49 -25.62
C LEU A 14 9.54 2.70 -26.30
N THR A 15 8.83 3.81 -26.41
CA THR A 15 9.31 5.02 -27.08
C THR A 15 9.22 6.21 -26.12
N PRO A 16 10.34 6.88 -25.78
CA PRO A 16 10.30 8.09 -24.96
C PRO A 16 9.60 9.20 -25.73
N LEU A 17 8.76 9.98 -25.07
CA LEU A 17 8.13 11.16 -25.66
C LEU A 17 9.01 12.38 -25.39
N LEU A 18 9.71 12.83 -26.41
CA LEU A 18 10.60 14.00 -26.37
C LEU A 18 9.80 15.30 -26.61
N GLY A 19 10.45 16.44 -26.32
CA GLY A 19 9.89 17.76 -26.65
C GLY A 19 8.93 18.33 -25.63
N PHE A 20 8.89 17.79 -24.40
CA PHE A 20 8.12 18.40 -23.32
C PHE A 20 8.81 19.68 -22.83
N PRO A 21 8.07 20.79 -22.73
CA PRO A 21 8.56 21.98 -22.02
C PRO A 21 8.54 21.74 -20.51
N GLU A 22 9.15 22.67 -19.74
CA GLU A 22 8.97 22.68 -18.29
C GLU A 22 7.50 22.90 -17.93
N VAL A 23 6.93 21.98 -17.15
CA VAL A 23 5.50 21.98 -16.77
C VAL A 23 5.25 23.02 -15.68
N GLN A 24 4.21 23.82 -15.86
CA GLN A 24 3.77 24.87 -14.96
C GLN A 24 2.39 24.56 -14.38
N GLY A 25 2.03 25.24 -13.27
CA GLY A 25 0.70 25.14 -12.70
C GLY A 25 -0.38 25.56 -13.69
N GLY A 26 -1.40 24.71 -13.86
CA GLY A 26 -2.50 24.90 -14.81
C GLY A 26 -2.28 24.32 -16.20
N ASP A 27 -1.11 23.74 -16.49
CA ASP A 27 -0.87 23.09 -17.78
C ASP A 27 -1.78 21.85 -17.98
N ASN A 28 -2.25 21.67 -19.22
CA ASN A 28 -3.04 20.51 -19.58
C ASN A 28 -2.12 19.35 -20.01
N ILE A 29 -1.99 18.34 -19.15
CA ILE A 29 -1.10 17.19 -19.40
C ILE A 29 -1.53 16.38 -20.62
N ALA A 30 -2.82 16.18 -20.87
CA ALA A 30 -3.30 15.45 -22.03
C ALA A 30 -2.90 16.16 -23.34
N TYR A 31 -3.03 17.50 -23.37
CA TYR A 31 -2.57 18.30 -24.51
C TYR A 31 -1.07 18.22 -24.71
N MET A 32 -0.28 18.26 -23.62
CA MET A 32 1.19 18.13 -23.71
C MET A 32 1.61 16.76 -24.23
N VAL A 33 0.92 15.69 -23.81
CA VAL A 33 1.15 14.33 -24.31
C VAL A 33 0.84 14.25 -25.80
N LEU A 34 -0.28 14.83 -26.27
CA LEU A 34 -0.61 14.89 -27.70
C LEU A 34 0.46 15.63 -28.50
N LYS A 35 1.00 16.73 -27.98
CA LYS A 35 2.10 17.45 -28.60
C LYS A 35 3.40 16.64 -28.61
N GLY A 36 3.67 15.90 -27.54
CA GLY A 36 4.80 14.97 -27.48
C GLY A 36 4.68 13.87 -28.53
N LEU A 37 3.51 13.24 -28.69
CA LEU A 37 3.24 12.24 -29.72
C LEU A 37 3.48 12.82 -31.11
N GLN A 38 2.92 14.00 -31.41
CA GLN A 38 3.09 14.69 -32.67
C GLN A 38 4.57 15.03 -32.95
N HIS A 39 5.30 15.53 -31.95
CA HIS A 39 6.74 15.86 -32.08
C HIS A 39 7.58 14.64 -32.44
N ASN A 40 7.21 13.46 -31.90
CA ASN A 40 7.94 12.20 -32.16
C ASN A 40 7.38 11.43 -33.37
N GLY A 41 6.44 11.97 -34.12
CA GLY A 41 5.84 11.32 -35.29
C GLY A 41 5.08 10.03 -34.95
N ILE A 42 4.52 9.93 -33.73
CA ILE A 42 3.80 8.75 -33.28
C ILE A 42 2.31 8.96 -33.53
N GLU A 43 1.73 8.09 -34.34
CA GLU A 43 0.29 7.93 -34.51
C GLU A 43 -0.19 6.85 -33.54
N LEU A 44 -1.20 7.20 -32.71
CA LEU A 44 -1.83 6.25 -31.79
C LEU A 44 -2.66 5.24 -32.59
N ILE A 45 -2.62 4.00 -32.14
CA ILE A 45 -3.47 2.92 -32.63
C ILE A 45 -4.13 2.22 -31.44
N ASP A 46 -5.16 1.45 -31.73
CA ASP A 46 -5.90 0.66 -30.75
C ASP A 46 -4.97 -0.23 -29.92
N GLY A 47 -5.07 -0.11 -28.61
CA GLY A 47 -4.30 -0.89 -27.66
C GLY A 47 -2.93 -0.31 -27.30
N ASP A 48 -2.65 0.94 -27.70
CA ASP A 48 -1.50 1.68 -27.22
C ASP A 48 -1.67 2.09 -25.75
N ILE A 49 -0.54 2.28 -25.05
CA ILE A 49 -0.50 2.70 -23.66
C ILE A 49 0.43 3.91 -23.53
N LEU A 50 0.02 4.87 -22.72
CA LEU A 50 0.84 6.02 -22.34
C LEU A 50 1.24 5.90 -20.87
N VAL A 51 2.52 6.07 -20.58
CA VAL A 51 3.04 6.11 -19.23
C VAL A 51 3.51 7.52 -18.94
N VAL A 52 2.92 8.14 -17.92
CA VAL A 52 3.15 9.55 -17.57
C VAL A 52 3.68 9.63 -16.13
N SER A 53 4.72 10.41 -15.89
CA SER A 53 5.28 10.62 -14.56
C SER A 53 4.34 11.45 -13.67
N SER A 54 4.13 11.00 -12.43
CA SER A 54 3.38 11.72 -11.39
C SER A 54 3.89 13.15 -11.18
N LYS A 55 5.19 13.38 -11.34
CA LYS A 55 5.81 14.68 -11.11
C LYS A 55 5.26 15.80 -12.00
N ILE A 56 5.06 15.54 -13.29
CA ILE A 56 4.50 16.56 -14.18
C ILE A 56 3.03 16.84 -13.87
N VAL A 57 2.31 15.82 -13.41
CA VAL A 57 0.94 15.97 -12.93
C VAL A 57 0.91 16.83 -11.66
N SER A 58 1.78 16.53 -10.69
CA SER A 58 1.88 17.32 -9.45
C SER A 58 2.20 18.79 -9.73
N LYS A 59 3.11 19.06 -10.67
CA LYS A 59 3.42 20.44 -11.12
C LYS A 59 2.20 21.11 -11.75
N ALA A 60 1.55 20.44 -12.69
CA ALA A 60 0.38 20.98 -13.39
C ALA A 60 -0.79 21.27 -12.44
N MET A 61 -1.01 20.41 -11.45
CA MET A 61 -2.04 20.59 -10.42
C MET A 61 -1.63 21.57 -9.30
N GLY A 62 -0.39 22.09 -9.29
CA GLY A 62 0.10 22.96 -8.23
C GLY A 62 0.27 22.26 -6.88
N LEU A 63 0.42 20.92 -6.87
CA LEU A 63 0.58 20.12 -5.66
C LEU A 63 2.00 20.23 -5.13
N SER A 64 2.25 21.29 -4.36
CA SER A 64 3.56 21.59 -3.82
C SER A 64 3.48 22.11 -2.39
N ALA A 65 4.58 21.94 -1.65
CA ALA A 65 4.74 22.43 -0.28
C ALA A 65 6.19 22.86 0.01
N PRO A 66 6.43 23.72 1.03
CA PRO A 66 7.78 24.11 1.40
C PRO A 66 8.63 22.90 1.87
N SER A 67 9.80 22.67 1.26
CA SER A 67 10.72 21.59 1.59
C SER A 67 11.30 21.71 3.01
N ALA A 68 11.44 22.94 3.54
CA ALA A 68 11.90 23.18 4.91
C ALA A 68 10.99 22.56 5.99
N ARG A 69 9.74 22.24 5.66
CA ARG A 69 8.77 21.60 6.56
C ARG A 69 8.45 20.15 6.12
N GLN A 70 9.37 19.50 5.43
CA GLN A 70 9.14 18.18 4.82
C GLN A 70 8.57 17.15 5.81
N ALA A 71 9.00 17.13 7.06
CA ALA A 71 8.48 16.19 8.06
C ALA A 71 6.98 16.40 8.35
N ASP A 72 6.53 17.64 8.46
CA ASP A 72 5.12 18.01 8.67
C ASP A 72 4.30 17.70 7.40
N VAL A 73 4.88 18.00 6.24
CA VAL A 73 4.27 17.75 4.94
C VAL A 73 4.05 16.24 4.74
N VAL A 74 5.05 15.41 5.04
CA VAL A 74 4.91 13.95 4.99
C VAL A 74 3.77 13.48 5.90
N LEU A 75 3.67 13.99 7.11
CA LEU A 75 2.60 13.62 8.03
C LEU A 75 1.22 14.07 7.52
N SER A 76 1.13 15.23 6.85
CA SER A 76 -0.13 15.69 6.25
C SER A 76 -0.60 14.82 5.07
N GLN A 77 0.32 14.11 4.42
CA GLN A 77 0.05 13.18 3.31
C GLN A 77 -0.03 11.71 3.78
N THR A 78 -0.13 11.47 5.10
CA THR A 78 -0.09 10.15 5.72
C THR A 78 -1.46 9.78 6.27
N VAL A 79 -1.96 8.60 5.89
CA VAL A 79 -3.13 7.96 6.52
C VAL A 79 -2.71 7.28 7.82
N ARG A 80 -1.61 6.50 7.79
CA ARG A 80 -1.00 5.91 8.99
C ARG A 80 0.50 5.69 8.80
N VAL A 81 1.25 5.76 9.89
CA VAL A 81 2.66 5.39 9.93
C VAL A 81 2.76 3.87 10.09
N VAL A 82 3.44 3.22 9.15
CA VAL A 82 3.68 1.76 9.16
C VAL A 82 4.97 1.43 9.90
N ALA A 83 6.05 2.18 9.61
CA ALA A 83 7.32 2.03 10.27
C ALA A 83 8.06 3.37 10.33
N GLU A 84 8.85 3.56 11.38
CA GLU A 84 9.69 4.73 11.56
C GLU A 84 11.10 4.30 11.99
N ARG A 85 12.10 4.94 11.43
CA ARG A 85 13.49 4.72 11.79
C ARG A 85 14.23 6.06 11.92
N THR A 86 14.86 6.27 13.06
CA THR A 86 15.81 7.37 13.26
C THR A 86 17.18 6.99 12.70
N THR A 87 17.74 7.84 11.87
CA THR A 87 19.08 7.70 11.28
C THR A 87 19.88 8.97 11.55
N ALA A 88 21.17 8.96 11.23
CA ALA A 88 22.03 10.15 11.36
C ALA A 88 21.54 11.32 10.49
N SER A 89 20.83 11.06 9.41
CA SER A 89 20.27 12.06 8.48
C SER A 89 18.85 12.52 8.86
N GLY A 90 18.24 11.96 9.93
CA GLY A 90 16.90 12.31 10.38
C GLY A 90 15.99 11.11 10.52
N VAL A 91 14.68 11.36 10.56
CA VAL A 91 13.66 10.33 10.70
C VAL A 91 13.12 9.94 9.33
N THR A 92 13.25 8.67 8.98
CA THR A 92 12.64 8.08 7.79
C THR A 92 11.36 7.34 8.18
N ARG A 93 10.28 7.62 7.45
CA ARG A 93 8.97 6.99 7.66
C ARG A 93 8.52 6.21 6.44
N ILE A 94 8.05 5.00 6.68
CA ILE A 94 7.22 4.25 5.73
C ILE A 94 5.78 4.47 6.16
N VAL A 95 4.97 4.97 5.27
CA VAL A 95 3.59 5.37 5.58
C VAL A 95 2.63 4.89 4.52
N GLU A 96 1.40 4.66 4.90
CA GLU A 96 0.28 4.57 3.97
C GLU A 96 -0.06 5.99 3.53
N SER A 97 0.16 6.26 2.24
CA SER A 97 -0.04 7.59 1.65
C SER A 97 -1.53 7.85 1.40
N VAL A 98 -1.94 9.11 1.46
CA VAL A 98 -3.27 9.56 0.98
C VAL A 98 -3.50 9.15 -0.48
N ALA A 99 -2.45 9.13 -1.31
CA ALA A 99 -2.50 8.65 -2.68
C ALA A 99 -2.76 7.13 -2.81
N GLY A 100 -2.67 6.36 -1.71
CA GLY A 100 -2.95 4.92 -1.62
C GLY A 100 -1.76 4.05 -1.24
N PRO A 101 -0.63 4.08 -1.94
CA PRO A 101 0.48 3.16 -1.69
C PRO A 101 1.13 3.30 -0.32
N VAL A 102 1.63 2.18 0.21
CA VAL A 102 2.54 2.18 1.36
C VAL A 102 3.96 2.43 0.85
N MET A 103 4.53 3.58 1.19
CA MET A 103 5.81 4.02 0.65
C MET A 103 6.57 4.95 1.58
N THR A 104 7.83 5.21 1.25
CA THR A 104 8.67 6.15 1.99
C THR A 104 8.17 7.58 1.82
N ALA A 105 8.10 8.31 2.92
CA ALA A 105 7.81 9.75 2.96
C ALA A 105 6.51 10.15 2.22
N ALA A 106 5.50 9.28 2.14
CA ALA A 106 4.23 9.50 1.44
C ALA A 106 4.38 9.92 -0.04
N GLY A 107 5.51 9.63 -0.68
CA GLY A 107 5.82 10.10 -2.03
C GLY A 107 6.16 11.59 -2.15
N VAL A 108 6.36 12.29 -1.04
CA VAL A 108 6.83 13.69 -1.04
C VAL A 108 8.25 13.74 -1.59
N ASP A 109 8.43 14.41 -2.72
CA ASP A 109 9.70 14.44 -3.46
C ASP A 109 10.16 15.89 -3.71
N ALA A 110 11.39 16.22 -3.27
CA ALA A 110 12.01 17.51 -3.52
C ALA A 110 12.93 17.50 -4.76
N SER A 111 12.99 16.40 -5.52
CA SER A 111 13.83 16.31 -6.71
C SER A 111 13.13 16.88 -7.96
N ASN A 112 13.93 17.41 -8.90
CA ASN A 112 13.45 17.98 -10.17
C ASN A 112 12.42 19.12 -10.01
N THR A 113 12.51 19.88 -8.92
CA THR A 113 11.81 21.14 -8.72
C THR A 113 12.71 22.29 -9.17
N ALA A 114 12.15 23.30 -9.83
CA ALA A 114 12.89 24.49 -10.23
C ALA A 114 13.41 25.29 -9.02
N ASP A 115 12.72 25.19 -7.90
CA ASP A 115 13.07 25.79 -6.62
C ASP A 115 13.37 24.70 -5.58
N ALA A 116 14.62 24.69 -5.08
CA ALA A 116 15.07 23.75 -4.04
C ALA A 116 14.30 23.87 -2.71
N SER A 117 13.56 24.97 -2.51
CA SER A 117 12.71 25.19 -1.34
C SER A 117 11.34 24.50 -1.45
N THR A 118 11.05 23.85 -2.58
CA THR A 118 9.74 23.25 -2.87
C THR A 118 9.84 21.74 -2.96
N ALA A 119 8.87 21.02 -2.36
CA ALA A 119 8.63 19.60 -2.53
C ALA A 119 7.28 19.38 -3.25
N LEU A 120 7.21 18.37 -4.10
CA LEU A 120 6.00 17.95 -4.79
C LEU A 120 5.24 16.92 -3.97
N LEU A 121 3.92 16.96 -4.06
CA LEU A 121 2.99 16.02 -3.44
C LEU A 121 2.33 15.16 -4.53
N LEU A 122 1.95 13.94 -4.17
CA LEU A 122 1.18 13.10 -5.08
C LEU A 122 -0.29 13.55 -5.16
N PRO A 123 -0.98 13.36 -6.29
CA PRO A 123 -2.42 13.56 -6.36
C PRO A 123 -3.13 12.57 -5.41
N ALA A 124 -4.20 13.00 -4.75
CA ALA A 124 -4.93 12.19 -3.78
C ALA A 124 -5.69 11.02 -4.44
N ASP A 125 -6.10 11.19 -5.69
CA ASP A 125 -6.74 10.16 -6.52
C ASP A 125 -5.99 10.01 -7.86
N PRO A 126 -4.92 9.19 -7.88
CA PRO A 126 -4.12 9.01 -9.09
C PRO A 126 -4.86 8.31 -10.23
N ASP A 127 -5.83 7.45 -9.93
CA ASP A 127 -6.63 6.75 -10.94
C ASP A 127 -7.57 7.72 -11.66
N ALA A 128 -8.22 8.63 -10.94
CA ALA A 128 -9.03 9.68 -11.54
C ALA A 128 -8.19 10.58 -12.46
N VAL A 129 -6.96 10.92 -12.05
CA VAL A 129 -6.03 11.69 -12.88
C VAL A 129 -5.63 10.92 -14.14
N ALA A 130 -5.35 9.62 -14.04
CA ALA A 130 -5.06 8.78 -15.19
C ALA A 130 -6.25 8.72 -16.16
N ALA A 131 -7.48 8.62 -15.65
CA ALA A 131 -8.71 8.64 -16.43
C ALA A 131 -8.94 10.00 -17.13
N GLU A 132 -8.65 11.10 -16.47
CA GLU A 132 -8.73 12.44 -17.05
C GLU A 132 -7.72 12.62 -18.19
N ILE A 133 -6.46 12.20 -18.00
CA ILE A 133 -5.44 12.24 -19.05
C ILE A 133 -5.88 11.37 -20.23
N ARG A 134 -6.38 10.14 -19.99
CA ARG A 134 -6.88 9.22 -21.00
C ARG A 134 -7.99 9.87 -21.83
N SER A 135 -9.01 10.38 -21.17
CA SER A 135 -10.16 11.04 -21.82
C SER A 135 -9.73 12.27 -22.64
N GLY A 136 -8.83 13.09 -22.08
CA GLY A 136 -8.31 14.26 -22.77
C GLY A 136 -7.50 13.90 -24.03
N VAL A 137 -6.67 12.85 -23.97
CA VAL A 137 -5.92 12.36 -25.16
C VAL A 137 -6.88 11.77 -26.18
N GLN A 138 -7.84 10.94 -25.79
CA GLN A 138 -8.83 10.36 -26.70
C GLN A 138 -9.65 11.44 -27.41
N SER A 139 -10.14 12.44 -26.68
CA SER A 139 -10.90 13.56 -27.23
C SER A 139 -10.09 14.39 -28.22
N GLY A 140 -8.83 14.72 -27.89
CA GLY A 140 -7.94 15.45 -28.77
C GLY A 140 -7.52 14.64 -30.00
N TRP A 141 -7.40 13.32 -29.88
CA TRP A 141 -7.10 12.41 -30.98
C TRP A 141 -8.30 12.26 -31.95
N ALA A 142 -9.51 12.07 -31.40
CA ALA A 142 -10.74 11.92 -32.22
C ALA A 142 -11.00 13.08 -33.16
N THR A 143 -10.58 14.30 -32.83
CA THR A 143 -10.67 15.47 -33.72
C THR A 143 -9.83 15.32 -35.00
N HIS A 144 -8.86 14.40 -35.00
CA HIS A 144 -7.95 14.16 -36.12
C HIS A 144 -8.26 12.87 -36.90
N ALA A 145 -8.78 11.83 -36.24
CA ALA A 145 -8.90 10.48 -36.80
C ALA A 145 -10.34 9.93 -36.89
N GLY A 146 -11.31 10.52 -36.21
CA GLY A 146 -12.73 10.18 -36.34
C GLY A 146 -13.19 8.87 -35.70
N ASP A 147 -12.30 8.05 -35.12
CA ASP A 147 -12.60 6.73 -34.57
C ASP A 147 -12.43 6.65 -33.05
N HIS A 148 -13.17 5.71 -32.43
CA HIS A 148 -13.01 5.37 -30.99
C HIS A 148 -11.67 4.67 -30.80
N LEU A 149 -10.77 5.28 -30.03
CA LEU A 149 -9.44 4.77 -29.71
C LEU A 149 -9.45 4.04 -28.37
N ARG A 150 -9.10 2.75 -28.34
CA ARG A 150 -8.78 2.06 -27.09
C ARG A 150 -7.37 2.46 -26.64
N LEU A 151 -7.28 3.07 -25.49
CA LEU A 151 -6.05 3.63 -24.96
C LEU A 151 -5.92 3.27 -23.48
N GLY A 152 -4.72 2.83 -23.07
CA GLY A 152 -4.35 2.71 -21.66
C GLY A 152 -3.52 3.90 -21.20
N VAL A 153 -3.71 4.34 -19.95
CA VAL A 153 -2.85 5.33 -19.31
C VAL A 153 -2.39 4.79 -17.96
N VAL A 154 -1.08 4.88 -17.70
CA VAL A 154 -0.45 4.59 -16.41
C VAL A 154 0.21 5.87 -15.93
N LEU A 155 -0.18 6.32 -14.73
CA LEU A 155 0.53 7.35 -13.99
C LEU A 155 1.60 6.65 -13.16
N SER A 156 2.89 6.91 -13.40
CA SER A 156 3.98 6.23 -12.70
C SER A 156 4.68 7.11 -11.68
N ASP A 157 5.13 6.49 -10.61
CA ASP A 157 6.05 7.09 -9.66
C ASP A 157 7.15 6.11 -9.28
N THR A 158 8.23 6.60 -8.65
CA THR A 158 9.41 5.80 -8.31
C THR A 158 9.43 5.49 -6.82
N ALA A 159 9.51 4.22 -6.43
CA ALA A 159 9.62 3.83 -5.03
C ALA A 159 10.68 2.74 -4.77
N GLY A 160 11.15 2.67 -3.53
CA GLY A 160 11.88 1.53 -2.99
C GLY A 160 10.95 0.34 -2.78
N ARG A 161 11.55 -0.85 -2.68
CA ARG A 161 10.82 -2.11 -2.43
C ARG A 161 11.36 -2.77 -1.18
N PRO A 162 10.50 -3.40 -0.35
CA PRO A 162 10.97 -4.18 0.80
C PRO A 162 12.05 -5.19 0.41
N TRP A 163 13.10 -5.27 1.21
CA TRP A 163 14.23 -6.21 1.06
C TRP A 163 14.98 -6.17 -0.28
N ARG A 164 14.85 -5.12 -1.07
CA ARG A 164 15.62 -4.92 -2.30
C ARG A 164 16.25 -3.54 -2.33
N ILE A 165 17.52 -3.49 -2.69
CA ILE A 165 18.24 -2.24 -2.96
C ILE A 165 17.77 -1.68 -4.31
N GLY A 166 17.76 -0.35 -4.42
CA GLY A 166 17.34 0.37 -5.62
C GLY A 166 15.85 0.70 -5.63
N GLN A 167 15.51 1.59 -6.52
CA GLN A 167 14.14 2.05 -6.77
C GLN A 167 13.69 1.56 -8.15
N THR A 168 12.40 1.53 -8.38
CA THR A 168 11.80 1.27 -9.69
C THR A 168 10.51 2.05 -9.81
N ASP A 169 10.10 2.38 -11.03
CA ASP A 169 8.77 2.91 -11.22
C ASP A 169 7.72 1.83 -10.95
N PHE A 170 6.58 2.26 -10.46
CA PHE A 170 5.38 1.47 -10.25
C PHE A 170 4.16 2.26 -10.73
N ALA A 171 3.05 1.59 -10.95
CA ALA A 171 1.79 2.22 -11.32
C ALA A 171 1.16 2.86 -10.07
N LEU A 172 1.23 4.18 -9.99
CA LEU A 172 0.56 4.98 -8.97
C LEU A 172 -0.93 5.13 -9.26
N GLY A 173 -1.27 5.31 -10.55
CA GLY A 173 -2.63 5.37 -11.05
C GLY A 173 -2.73 4.71 -12.43
N ALA A 174 -3.91 4.19 -12.79
CA ALA A 174 -4.14 3.56 -14.08
C ALA A 174 -5.58 3.79 -14.57
N ALA A 175 -5.74 3.88 -15.90
CA ALA A 175 -7.04 3.95 -16.55
C ALA A 175 -7.04 3.24 -17.90
N GLY A 176 -8.11 2.49 -18.19
CA GLY A 176 -8.26 1.75 -19.46
C GLY A 176 -7.27 0.59 -19.60
N ILE A 177 -6.78 0.05 -18.48
CA ILE A 177 -5.79 -1.04 -18.46
C ILE A 177 -6.18 -2.10 -17.45
N GLN A 178 -5.92 -3.37 -17.78
CA GLN A 178 -6.00 -4.47 -16.82
C GLN A 178 -4.78 -4.39 -15.90
N VAL A 179 -4.98 -3.95 -14.65
CA VAL A 179 -3.86 -3.74 -13.71
C VAL A 179 -3.28 -5.06 -13.21
N LEU A 180 -4.14 -6.07 -13.01
CA LEU A 180 -3.77 -7.43 -12.61
C LEU A 180 -4.16 -8.43 -13.70
N ASP A 181 -3.27 -9.37 -14.00
CA ASP A 181 -3.50 -10.51 -14.88
C ASP A 181 -3.56 -11.78 -14.01
N ASP A 182 -4.77 -12.19 -13.64
CA ASP A 182 -5.01 -13.35 -12.78
C ASP A 182 -4.90 -14.64 -13.59
N LEU A 183 -3.80 -15.35 -13.44
CA LEU A 183 -3.53 -16.62 -14.08
C LEU A 183 -3.93 -17.83 -13.22
N ARG A 184 -4.55 -17.63 -12.04
CA ARG A 184 -5.04 -18.72 -11.21
C ARG A 184 -6.11 -19.53 -11.95
N GLY A 185 -6.00 -20.84 -11.91
CA GLY A 185 -6.87 -21.75 -12.67
C GLY A 185 -6.41 -22.02 -14.11
N SER A 186 -5.51 -21.22 -14.68
CA SER A 186 -4.87 -21.52 -15.97
C SER A 186 -3.84 -22.65 -15.82
N ARG A 187 -3.31 -23.15 -16.95
CA ARG A 187 -2.33 -24.24 -16.96
C ARG A 187 -0.97 -23.74 -17.47
N ASP A 188 0.07 -24.24 -16.82
CA ASP A 188 1.45 -24.03 -17.30
C ASP A 188 1.74 -24.86 -18.57
N ALA A 189 2.96 -24.72 -19.12
CA ALA A 189 3.41 -25.46 -20.31
C ALA A 189 3.41 -26.99 -20.14
N TYR A 190 3.34 -27.50 -18.92
CA TYR A 190 3.28 -28.92 -18.57
C TYR A 190 1.87 -29.37 -18.17
N GLY A 191 0.86 -28.51 -18.32
CA GLY A 191 -0.53 -28.79 -17.99
C GLY A 191 -0.90 -28.71 -16.51
N ARG A 192 0.00 -28.22 -15.62
CA ARG A 192 -0.27 -28.06 -14.18
C ARG A 192 -1.05 -26.79 -13.95
N VAL A 193 -2.06 -26.84 -13.07
CA VAL A 193 -2.86 -25.69 -12.71
C VAL A 193 -2.04 -24.71 -11.90
N LEU A 194 -2.02 -23.45 -12.32
CA LEU A 194 -1.46 -22.33 -11.57
C LEU A 194 -2.44 -21.95 -10.45
N SER A 195 -1.98 -21.98 -9.20
CA SER A 195 -2.83 -21.74 -8.02
C SER A 195 -2.64 -20.37 -7.36
N VAL A 196 -1.49 -19.72 -7.63
CA VAL A 196 -1.10 -18.48 -6.92
C VAL A 196 -0.62 -17.36 -7.84
N THR A 197 -0.54 -17.60 -9.16
CA THR A 197 0.07 -16.65 -10.09
C THR A 197 -0.92 -15.56 -10.44
N GLU A 198 -0.60 -14.35 -10.04
CA GLU A 198 -1.27 -13.11 -10.38
C GLU A 198 -0.20 -12.08 -10.71
N ARG A 199 -0.23 -11.54 -11.93
CA ARG A 199 0.82 -10.63 -12.44
C ARG A 199 0.36 -9.20 -12.32
N CYS A 200 1.20 -8.33 -11.76
CA CYS A 200 0.98 -6.89 -11.73
C CYS A 200 1.42 -6.26 -13.06
N VAL A 201 0.55 -6.30 -14.06
CA VAL A 201 0.86 -5.81 -15.42
C VAL A 201 1.11 -4.31 -15.43
N ALA A 202 0.37 -3.54 -14.64
CA ALA A 202 0.53 -2.09 -14.58
C ALA A 202 1.92 -1.69 -14.05
N ASP A 203 2.43 -2.36 -13.01
CA ASP A 203 3.79 -2.11 -12.49
C ASP A 203 4.86 -2.54 -13.49
N GLU A 204 4.67 -3.69 -14.17
CA GLU A 204 5.60 -4.14 -15.22
C GLU A 204 5.72 -3.08 -16.34
N ILE A 205 4.60 -2.48 -16.75
CA ILE A 205 4.56 -1.42 -17.77
C ILE A 205 5.23 -0.14 -17.26
N ALA A 206 4.92 0.28 -16.02
CA ALA A 206 5.52 1.46 -15.42
C ALA A 206 7.05 1.33 -15.33
N ALA A 207 7.54 0.20 -14.82
CA ALA A 207 8.97 -0.09 -14.69
C ALA A 207 9.67 -0.18 -16.07
N ALA A 208 9.05 -0.82 -17.06
CA ALA A 208 9.61 -0.89 -18.40
C ALA A 208 9.70 0.49 -19.07
N ALA A 209 8.69 1.33 -18.90
CA ALA A 209 8.69 2.70 -19.44
C ALA A 209 9.76 3.59 -18.80
N ASP A 210 10.12 3.36 -17.51
CA ASP A 210 11.18 4.11 -16.85
C ASP A 210 12.55 3.90 -17.50
N LEU A 211 12.80 2.74 -18.12
CA LEU A 211 14.03 2.46 -18.85
C LEU A 211 14.30 3.46 -20.00
N VAL A 212 13.23 4.01 -20.60
CA VAL A 212 13.33 4.97 -21.69
C VAL A 212 13.08 6.42 -21.25
N LYS A 213 12.36 6.63 -20.16
CA LYS A 213 12.18 7.96 -19.56
C LYS A 213 13.46 8.42 -18.85
N GLY A 214 13.99 7.57 -17.97
CA GLY A 214 15.15 7.89 -17.12
C GLY A 214 14.87 9.00 -16.11
N LYS A 215 15.75 9.12 -15.12
CA LYS A 215 15.57 10.05 -13.99
C LYS A 215 16.09 11.47 -14.24
N ALA A 216 17.11 11.60 -15.08
CA ALA A 216 17.83 12.87 -15.30
C ALA A 216 17.70 13.41 -16.74
N THR A 217 16.89 12.79 -17.56
CA THR A 217 16.78 13.08 -19.00
C THR A 217 15.75 14.18 -19.31
N GLY A 218 14.89 14.53 -18.35
CA GLY A 218 13.78 15.47 -18.57
C GLY A 218 12.65 14.89 -19.43
N ILE A 219 12.58 13.57 -19.59
CA ILE A 219 11.54 12.88 -20.38
C ILE A 219 10.45 12.38 -19.42
N PRO A 220 9.27 13.04 -19.37
CA PRO A 220 8.26 12.73 -18.36
C PRO A 220 7.25 11.67 -18.80
N ALA A 221 7.27 11.26 -20.07
CA ALA A 221 6.28 10.32 -20.59
C ALA A 221 6.90 9.37 -21.62
N ALA A 222 6.28 8.19 -21.77
CA ALA A 222 6.63 7.19 -22.76
C ALA A 222 5.37 6.61 -23.41
N HIS A 223 5.50 6.21 -24.68
CA HIS A 223 4.52 5.44 -25.42
C HIS A 223 4.91 3.97 -25.44
N VAL A 224 3.96 3.08 -25.17
CA VAL A 224 4.13 1.63 -25.13
C VAL A 224 3.16 0.98 -26.10
N ARG A 225 3.67 0.12 -26.99
CA ARG A 225 2.90 -0.61 -28.01
C ARG A 225 3.21 -2.11 -27.94
N GLY A 226 2.23 -2.95 -28.30
CA GLY A 226 2.38 -4.41 -28.33
C GLY A 226 1.72 -5.12 -27.14
N LEU A 227 1.03 -4.38 -26.27
CA LEU A 227 0.32 -4.90 -25.10
C LEU A 227 -1.20 -4.70 -25.17
N SER A 228 -1.76 -4.63 -26.39
CA SER A 228 -3.19 -4.34 -26.64
C SER A 228 -4.15 -5.29 -25.92
N ARG A 229 -3.72 -6.53 -25.61
CA ARG A 229 -4.52 -7.50 -24.85
C ARG A 229 -4.82 -7.06 -23.41
N HIS A 230 -4.05 -6.13 -22.87
CA HIS A 230 -4.23 -5.57 -21.53
C HIS A 230 -4.91 -4.20 -21.53
N VAL A 231 -5.27 -3.67 -22.73
CA VAL A 231 -6.02 -2.42 -22.84
C VAL A 231 -7.50 -2.73 -22.92
N LEU A 232 -8.28 -2.16 -22.02
CA LEU A 232 -9.70 -2.41 -21.88
C LEU A 232 -10.53 -1.46 -22.74
N ASP A 233 -11.62 -1.96 -23.33
CA ASP A 233 -12.59 -1.18 -24.10
C ASP A 233 -13.45 -0.29 -23.20
N ILE A 234 -13.75 -0.77 -22.00
CA ILE A 234 -14.66 -0.14 -21.06
C ILE A 234 -13.85 0.58 -19.98
N GLU A 235 -14.32 1.73 -19.54
CA GLU A 235 -13.83 2.34 -18.32
C GLU A 235 -14.16 1.40 -17.15
N THR A 236 -13.15 0.75 -16.61
CA THR A 236 -13.32 -0.07 -15.42
C THR A 236 -13.25 0.82 -14.20
N ALA A 237 -14.03 0.49 -13.20
CA ALA A 237 -13.96 1.14 -11.89
C ALA A 237 -12.64 0.82 -11.13
N SER A 238 -11.87 -0.19 -11.57
CA SER A 238 -10.60 -0.57 -10.96
C SER A 238 -9.44 0.14 -11.66
N GLY A 239 -8.59 0.75 -10.84
CA GLY A 239 -7.33 1.36 -11.25
C GLY A 239 -6.16 0.77 -10.47
N ALA A 240 -5.03 1.48 -10.45
CA ALA A 240 -3.84 1.04 -9.70
C ALA A 240 -4.07 0.98 -8.18
N ARG A 241 -5.11 1.62 -7.66
CA ARG A 241 -5.50 1.49 -6.25
C ARG A 241 -5.85 0.05 -5.85
N GLU A 242 -6.30 -0.78 -6.79
CA GLU A 242 -6.51 -2.22 -6.57
C GLU A 242 -5.22 -2.98 -6.21
N LEU A 243 -4.06 -2.44 -6.63
CA LEU A 243 -2.75 -3.02 -6.32
C LEU A 243 -2.30 -2.77 -4.88
N VAL A 244 -2.96 -1.83 -4.18
CA VAL A 244 -2.61 -1.46 -2.82
C VAL A 244 -3.07 -2.54 -1.85
N ARG A 245 -2.12 -3.24 -1.24
CA ARG A 245 -2.37 -4.34 -0.32
C ARG A 245 -2.26 -3.86 1.12
N THR A 246 -3.35 -3.33 1.66
CA THR A 246 -3.47 -2.91 3.06
C THR A 246 -4.59 -3.67 3.76
N GLY A 247 -4.68 -3.54 5.09
CA GLY A 247 -5.68 -4.25 5.89
C GLY A 247 -5.39 -5.74 6.02
N PRO A 248 -6.41 -6.62 6.01
CA PRO A 248 -6.25 -8.06 6.27
C PRO A 248 -5.35 -8.79 5.26
N GLY A 249 -5.23 -8.26 4.04
CA GLY A 249 -4.37 -8.82 3.00
C GLY A 249 -2.89 -8.43 3.10
N ASP A 250 -2.53 -7.51 4.00
CA ASP A 250 -1.17 -7.00 4.18
C ASP A 250 -0.29 -8.02 4.90
N TRP A 251 0.67 -8.59 4.18
CA TRP A 251 1.60 -9.56 4.76
C TRP A 251 2.57 -8.96 5.79
N PHE A 252 2.74 -7.64 5.80
CA PHE A 252 3.65 -6.95 6.70
C PHE A 252 2.95 -6.36 7.93
N SER A 253 1.61 -6.35 7.97
CA SER A 253 0.84 -5.88 9.12
C SER A 253 1.05 -6.77 10.35
N PHE A 254 1.37 -8.05 10.12
CA PHE A 254 1.57 -9.05 11.18
C PHE A 254 3.00 -9.09 11.72
N GLY A 255 4.02 -8.58 11.01
CA GLY A 255 5.41 -8.67 11.45
C GLY A 255 5.65 -8.06 12.83
N ALA A 256 5.11 -6.87 13.10
CA ALA A 256 5.23 -6.22 14.41
C ALA A 256 4.41 -6.95 15.49
N ALA A 257 3.21 -7.39 15.17
CA ALA A 257 2.35 -8.14 16.08
C ALA A 257 2.95 -9.50 16.44
N GLU A 258 3.49 -10.21 15.46
CA GLU A 258 4.20 -11.48 15.66
C GLU A 258 5.44 -11.31 16.56
N ALA A 259 6.22 -10.25 16.37
CA ALA A 259 7.36 -9.95 17.23
C ALA A 259 6.94 -9.71 18.69
N VAL A 260 5.86 -8.97 18.91
CA VAL A 260 5.30 -8.75 20.26
C VAL A 260 4.82 -10.06 20.88
N ARG A 261 4.12 -10.91 20.13
CA ARG A 261 3.64 -12.21 20.59
C ARG A 261 4.80 -13.14 20.92
N ALA A 262 5.83 -13.17 20.07
CA ALA A 262 7.04 -13.97 20.33
C ALA A 262 7.75 -13.55 21.61
N ALA A 263 7.84 -12.23 21.89
CA ALA A 263 8.39 -11.72 23.15
C ALA A 263 7.56 -12.12 24.39
N LEU A 264 6.26 -12.40 24.19
CA LEU A 264 5.35 -12.91 25.23
C LEU A 264 5.32 -14.46 25.30
N GLY A 265 6.17 -15.15 24.52
CA GLY A 265 6.29 -16.61 24.53
C GLY A 265 5.47 -17.34 23.48
N VAL A 266 4.86 -16.62 22.53
CA VAL A 266 4.06 -17.20 21.42
C VAL A 266 4.81 -17.04 20.11
N VAL A 267 5.61 -18.05 19.77
CA VAL A 267 6.40 -18.06 18.52
C VAL A 267 5.48 -18.36 17.33
N PRO A 268 5.56 -17.60 16.21
CA PRO A 268 4.77 -17.85 15.02
C PRO A 268 4.90 -19.30 14.51
N GLY A 269 3.78 -19.91 14.15
CA GLY A 269 3.74 -21.30 13.67
C GLY A 269 3.93 -22.39 14.73
N SER A 270 4.10 -22.02 16.01
CA SER A 270 4.21 -23.00 17.11
C SER A 270 2.85 -23.58 17.50
N PRO A 271 2.82 -24.76 18.18
CA PRO A 271 1.59 -25.27 18.77
C PRO A 271 0.89 -24.25 19.67
N THR A 272 1.66 -23.52 20.47
CA THR A 272 1.15 -22.47 21.36
C THR A 272 0.43 -21.36 20.58
N ALA A 273 0.93 -20.98 19.40
CA ALA A 273 0.25 -20.01 18.54
C ALA A 273 -1.14 -20.53 18.14
N SER A 274 -1.26 -21.80 17.77
CA SER A 274 -2.54 -22.43 17.43
C SER A 274 -3.48 -22.51 18.64
N GLU A 275 -2.96 -22.86 19.83
CA GLU A 275 -3.75 -22.95 21.06
C GLU A 275 -4.35 -21.60 21.49
N VAL A 276 -3.63 -20.48 21.28
CA VAL A 276 -4.15 -19.14 21.56
C VAL A 276 -4.96 -18.54 20.40
N GLY A 277 -5.14 -19.29 19.31
CA GLY A 277 -5.98 -18.90 18.17
C GLY A 277 -5.31 -17.99 17.16
N ILE A 278 -3.99 -18.12 16.96
CA ILE A 278 -3.23 -17.50 15.89
C ILE A 278 -2.94 -18.57 14.83
N PRO A 279 -3.07 -18.31 13.53
CA PRO A 279 -3.40 -17.08 12.85
C PRO A 279 -4.78 -17.16 12.18
N SER A 280 -5.54 -16.09 12.25
CA SER A 280 -6.59 -15.84 11.27
C SER A 280 -6.25 -14.54 10.54
N ILE A 281 -6.41 -14.50 9.23
CA ILE A 281 -6.35 -13.30 8.40
C ILE A 281 -7.74 -12.69 8.18
N GLU A 282 -8.76 -13.24 8.81
CA GLU A 282 -10.12 -12.70 8.77
C GLU A 282 -10.21 -11.42 9.63
N LEU A 283 -11.13 -10.54 9.26
CA LEU A 283 -11.48 -9.37 10.05
C LEU A 283 -12.12 -9.85 11.36
N GLU A 284 -11.35 -9.81 12.43
CA GLU A 284 -11.80 -10.21 13.76
C GLU A 284 -12.33 -9.01 14.53
N GLU A 285 -13.40 -9.23 15.25
CA GLU A 285 -13.95 -8.25 16.18
C GLU A 285 -12.97 -7.92 17.32
N ALA A 286 -13.03 -6.70 17.83
CA ALA A 286 -12.14 -6.25 18.91
C ALA A 286 -12.18 -7.17 20.14
N ALA A 287 -13.35 -7.75 20.45
CA ALA A 287 -13.52 -8.69 21.56
C ALA A 287 -12.76 -10.01 21.35
N GLU A 288 -12.71 -10.54 20.13
CA GLU A 288 -11.97 -11.76 19.81
C GLU A 288 -10.46 -11.52 19.91
N ARG A 289 -9.98 -10.40 19.37
CA ARG A 289 -8.58 -9.96 19.49
C ARG A 289 -8.19 -9.73 20.94
N ALA A 290 -9.05 -9.09 21.74
CA ALA A 290 -8.84 -8.91 23.16
C ALA A 290 -8.82 -10.23 23.95
N GLY A 291 -9.68 -11.19 23.56
CA GLY A 291 -9.68 -12.55 24.13
C GLY A 291 -8.37 -13.29 23.86
N ARG A 292 -7.83 -13.15 22.66
CA ARG A 292 -6.51 -13.71 22.29
C ARG A 292 -5.38 -13.03 23.06
N ALA A 293 -5.39 -11.69 23.16
CA ALA A 293 -4.44 -10.95 23.96
C ALA A 293 -4.42 -11.41 25.42
N LEU A 294 -5.61 -11.67 25.98
CA LEU A 294 -5.74 -12.20 27.34
C LEU A 294 -5.09 -13.59 27.49
N ARG A 295 -5.34 -14.52 26.56
CA ARG A 295 -4.71 -15.85 26.58
C ARG A 295 -3.19 -15.76 26.50
N VAL A 296 -2.67 -14.92 25.59
CA VAL A 296 -1.22 -14.67 25.47
C VAL A 296 -0.63 -14.08 26.76
N ALA A 297 -1.31 -13.12 27.37
CA ALA A 297 -0.86 -12.50 28.60
C ALA A 297 -0.76 -13.49 29.76
N LEU A 298 -1.72 -14.41 29.88
CA LEU A 298 -1.83 -15.36 30.99
C LEU A 298 -0.99 -16.64 30.83
N LEU A 299 -0.43 -16.92 29.64
CA LEU A 299 0.33 -18.15 29.37
C LEU A 299 1.41 -18.49 30.41
N THR A 300 2.10 -17.49 30.94
CA THR A 300 3.15 -17.66 31.94
C THR A 300 2.79 -17.04 33.28
N CYS A 301 1.49 -16.80 33.52
CA CYS A 301 0.98 -16.27 34.80
C CYS A 301 -0.13 -17.19 35.33
N PRO A 302 0.21 -18.43 35.78
CA PRO A 302 -0.80 -19.44 36.13
C PRO A 302 -1.64 -19.05 37.37
N GLU A 303 -1.13 -18.16 38.23
CA GLU A 303 -1.84 -17.65 39.41
C GLU A 303 -2.68 -16.39 39.14
N ALA A 304 -2.72 -15.95 37.84
CA ALA A 304 -3.59 -14.89 37.39
C ALA A 304 -4.74 -15.47 36.54
N SER A 305 -5.86 -14.79 36.58
CA SER A 305 -7.05 -15.09 35.75
C SER A 305 -7.65 -13.80 35.20
N GLY A 306 -8.47 -13.90 34.18
CA GLY A 306 -9.12 -12.73 33.62
C GLY A 306 -10.23 -13.07 32.64
N GLN A 307 -10.96 -12.05 32.25
CA GLN A 307 -12.01 -12.14 31.23
C GLN A 307 -12.09 -10.82 30.43
N VAL A 308 -12.63 -10.91 29.22
CA VAL A 308 -13.02 -9.74 28.44
C VAL A 308 -14.33 -9.20 29.01
N ASP A 309 -14.38 -7.92 29.32
CA ASP A 309 -15.53 -7.22 29.85
C ASP A 309 -15.74 -5.91 29.08
N GLY A 310 -16.58 -5.97 28.05
CA GLY A 310 -16.76 -4.87 27.10
C GLY A 310 -15.47 -4.50 26.39
N ASN A 311 -15.01 -3.27 26.59
CA ASN A 311 -13.75 -2.76 26.07
C ASN A 311 -12.59 -2.84 27.08
N ALA A 312 -12.62 -3.81 27.99
CA ALA A 312 -11.58 -3.99 29.00
C ALA A 312 -11.24 -5.46 29.23
N LEU A 313 -10.02 -5.72 29.67
CA LEU A 313 -9.65 -6.98 30.33
C LEU A 313 -9.74 -6.78 31.83
N ALA A 314 -10.61 -7.56 32.48
CA ALA A 314 -10.70 -7.63 33.94
C ALA A 314 -9.75 -8.74 34.41
N LEU A 315 -8.75 -8.39 35.22
CA LEU A 315 -7.71 -9.28 35.70
C LEU A 315 -7.75 -9.42 37.23
N MET A 316 -7.46 -10.63 37.72
CA MET A 316 -7.29 -10.96 39.10
C MET A 316 -6.08 -11.87 39.29
N ALA A 317 -5.38 -11.78 40.43
CA ALA A 317 -4.25 -12.64 40.75
C ALA A 317 -4.20 -13.00 42.23
N ALA A 318 -3.28 -13.91 42.58
CA ALA A 318 -3.07 -14.33 43.96
C ALA A 318 -2.48 -13.21 44.83
N ASP A 319 -1.62 -12.38 44.22
CA ASP A 319 -0.91 -11.28 44.88
C ASP A 319 -0.69 -10.09 43.94
N GLU A 320 -0.25 -8.94 44.46
CA GLU A 320 -0.03 -7.70 43.75
C GLU A 320 1.11 -7.80 42.72
N PHE A 321 2.15 -8.59 42.96
CA PHE A 321 3.24 -8.77 42.00
C PHE A 321 2.74 -9.53 40.76
N THR A 322 2.04 -10.64 40.96
CA THR A 322 1.46 -11.46 39.90
C THR A 322 0.41 -10.66 39.12
N LEU A 323 -0.38 -9.85 39.81
CA LEU A 323 -1.32 -8.94 39.15
C LEU A 323 -0.61 -7.92 38.26
N GLY A 324 0.44 -7.26 38.78
CA GLY A 324 1.24 -6.28 38.06
C GLY A 324 1.87 -6.89 36.79
N LEU A 325 2.40 -8.12 36.91
CA LEU A 325 2.94 -8.86 35.77
C LEU A 325 1.88 -9.17 34.73
N ALA A 326 0.71 -9.65 35.13
CA ALA A 326 -0.40 -9.95 34.22
C ALA A 326 -0.94 -8.70 33.53
N VAL A 327 -1.04 -7.58 34.24
CA VAL A 327 -1.43 -6.28 33.68
C VAL A 327 -0.44 -5.76 32.64
N ALA A 328 0.85 -5.81 32.94
CA ALA A 328 1.88 -5.38 32.01
C ALA A 328 1.86 -6.22 30.73
N ARG A 329 1.78 -7.55 30.86
CA ARG A 329 1.69 -8.47 29.72
C ARG A 329 0.41 -8.27 28.91
N ALA A 330 -0.73 -8.03 29.58
CA ALA A 330 -2.00 -7.76 28.90
C ALA A 330 -1.95 -6.46 28.07
N ALA A 331 -1.35 -5.40 28.60
CA ALA A 331 -1.19 -4.15 27.86
C ALA A 331 -0.30 -4.34 26.62
N VAL A 332 0.81 -5.10 26.73
CA VAL A 332 1.69 -5.43 25.60
C VAL A 332 0.97 -6.32 24.59
N ALA A 333 0.24 -7.36 25.04
CA ALA A 333 -0.49 -8.26 24.16
C ALA A 333 -1.60 -7.55 23.39
N LEU A 334 -2.37 -6.65 24.04
CA LEU A 334 -3.37 -5.82 23.39
C LEU A 334 -2.75 -4.93 22.31
N HIS A 335 -1.58 -4.34 22.59
CA HIS A 335 -0.86 -3.58 21.56
C HIS A 335 -0.47 -4.45 20.35
N GLY A 336 -0.04 -5.70 20.59
CA GLY A 336 0.24 -6.68 19.53
C GLY A 336 -0.99 -7.06 18.70
N GLU A 337 -2.19 -6.88 19.23
CA GLU A 337 -3.46 -7.07 18.53
C GLU A 337 -3.99 -5.78 17.88
N GLY A 338 -3.22 -4.68 17.91
CA GLY A 338 -3.66 -3.39 17.39
C GLY A 338 -4.75 -2.72 18.24
N LEU A 339 -4.83 -3.08 19.52
CA LEU A 339 -5.76 -2.53 20.51
C LEU A 339 -4.97 -1.66 21.51
N PRO A 340 -4.85 -0.33 21.29
CA PRO A 340 -4.17 0.55 22.23
C PRO A 340 -4.85 0.49 23.60
N ALA A 341 -4.07 0.32 24.67
CA ALA A 341 -4.59 0.07 26.00
C ALA A 341 -4.10 1.09 27.03
N ALA A 342 -4.96 1.43 27.98
CA ALA A 342 -4.64 2.19 29.19
C ALA A 342 -5.01 1.38 30.41
N THR A 343 -4.14 1.41 31.43
CA THR A 343 -4.36 0.68 32.67
C THR A 343 -5.07 1.56 33.70
N THR A 344 -6.17 1.05 34.27
CA THR A 344 -6.86 1.67 35.40
C THR A 344 -6.87 0.70 36.59
N ARG A 345 -6.59 1.19 37.79
CA ARG A 345 -6.76 0.39 39.00
C ARG A 345 -8.25 0.07 39.17
N ALA A 346 -8.61 -1.21 39.25
CA ALA A 346 -9.97 -1.58 39.66
C ALA A 346 -10.06 -1.42 41.20
N ALA A 347 -11.16 -0.85 41.67
CA ALA A 347 -11.48 -0.89 43.09
C ALA A 347 -11.66 -2.36 43.48
N THR A 348 -11.01 -2.76 44.55
CA THR A 348 -11.08 -4.11 45.13
C THR A 348 -12.53 -4.48 45.40
N ARG A 349 -13.09 -5.44 44.65
CA ARG A 349 -14.45 -5.93 44.86
C ARG A 349 -14.34 -7.25 45.61
N ALA A 350 -14.84 -7.28 46.86
CA ALA A 350 -15.00 -8.51 47.62
C ALA A 350 -16.06 -9.39 46.94
N LEU A 351 -15.64 -10.55 46.42
CA LEU A 351 -16.59 -11.60 46.02
C LEU A 351 -16.89 -12.44 47.22
N THR A 352 -18.07 -12.26 47.83
CA THR A 352 -18.64 -13.10 48.89
C THR A 352 -19.19 -14.39 48.29
N MET A 353 -18.42 -15.46 48.32
CA MET A 353 -18.90 -16.83 48.24
C MET A 353 -18.23 -17.65 49.36
N GLY A 354 -18.91 -17.79 50.50
CA GLY A 354 -18.75 -18.77 51.57
C GLY A 354 -17.35 -19.01 52.17
N LYS A 355 -17.17 -18.62 53.46
CA LYS A 355 -16.03 -18.79 54.36
C LYS A 355 -14.79 -17.93 54.03
N GLU A 356 -14.66 -16.86 54.78
CA GLU A 356 -13.64 -15.81 54.79
C GLU A 356 -13.43 -15.07 53.46
N PRO A 357 -13.64 -13.76 53.35
CA PRO A 357 -13.43 -13.00 52.14
C PRO A 357 -11.94 -12.88 51.87
N THR A 358 -11.40 -13.78 51.06
CA THR A 358 -10.06 -13.60 50.51
C THR A 358 -10.15 -12.51 49.42
N VAL A 359 -9.78 -11.29 49.78
CA VAL A 359 -9.73 -10.17 48.84
C VAL A 359 -8.52 -10.42 47.93
N ARG A 360 -8.79 -10.80 46.68
CA ARG A 360 -7.75 -10.91 45.66
C ARG A 360 -7.55 -9.56 44.95
N PRO A 361 -6.33 -9.12 44.71
CA PRO A 361 -6.05 -7.91 43.96
C PRO A 361 -6.60 -8.03 42.53
N SER A 362 -7.14 -6.95 42.01
CA SER A 362 -7.75 -6.89 40.64
C SER A 362 -7.42 -5.58 39.93
N ALA A 363 -7.38 -5.64 38.61
CA ALA A 363 -7.15 -4.50 37.75
C ALA A 363 -7.99 -4.57 36.46
N ARG A 364 -8.19 -3.43 35.81
CA ARG A 364 -8.79 -3.36 34.46
C ARG A 364 -7.76 -2.74 33.49
N VAL A 365 -7.62 -3.35 32.34
CA VAL A 365 -6.87 -2.80 31.22
C VAL A 365 -7.87 -2.46 30.13
N VAL A 366 -8.14 -1.17 29.96
CA VAL A 366 -9.13 -0.66 29.00
C VAL A 366 -8.44 -0.49 27.64
N PHE A 367 -9.07 -0.95 26.58
CA PHE A 367 -8.58 -0.79 25.19
C PHE A 367 -9.59 -0.01 24.33
N ARG A 368 -9.13 0.53 23.21
CA ARG A 368 -9.94 1.32 22.26
C ARG A 368 -9.84 0.74 20.85
#